data_6ad1ef7a8b004acfbb3440dbd9ce4502
#
_entry.id   6ad1ef7a8b004acfbb3440dbd9ce4502
#
_cell.length_a   1.000
_cell.length_b   1.000
_cell.length_c   1.000
_cell.angle_alpha   90.00
_cell.angle_beta   90.00
_cell.angle_gamma   90.00
#
_symmetry.space_group_name_H-M   'P 1'
#
loop_
_entity.id
_entity.type
_entity.pdbx_description
1 polymer ?
#
loop_
_entity_poly.entity_id
_entity_poly.type
_entity_poly.pdbx_seq_one_letter_code
_entity_poly.pdbx_strand_id
1 'polypeptide(L)'
;VALILVDATVGFTEQDSKVAGYAHEQGKACIIVVNKWDAVEGKETNTMEHQRRDYADCFSFMGYAPIIFISAQTGYNVNKLMQLIRDVDAQNGARVPTGVLNEMLARATARMQPPSDKIFYLTQASTRPPTFVAFVNSKQLFHFSYQRYLINQIRENFGLEHTPIRLVIRERGTGSVGAKDV
;
A
#
# COMPACT_ATOMS: atom_id res chain seq x y z
N VAL A 1 -0.83 4.70 11.75
CA VAL A 1 -1.98 4.74 10.83
C VAL A 1 -2.57 6.13 10.84
N ALA A 2 -2.82 6.71 9.68
CA ALA A 2 -3.48 8.00 9.52
C ALA A 2 -4.96 7.77 9.13
N LEU A 3 -5.87 8.51 9.74
CA LEU A 3 -7.28 8.53 9.37
C LEU A 3 -7.55 9.79 8.56
N ILE A 4 -7.96 9.63 7.31
CA ILE A 4 -8.37 10.73 6.44
C ILE A 4 -9.89 10.84 6.55
N LEU A 5 -10.34 11.83 7.33
CA LEU A 5 -11.76 12.06 7.57
C LEU A 5 -12.35 12.91 6.46
N VAL A 6 -13.42 12.41 5.85
CA VAL A 6 -14.20 13.09 4.81
C VAL A 6 -15.63 13.25 5.32
N ASP A 7 -16.25 14.41 5.08
CA ASP A 7 -17.64 14.66 5.41
C ASP A 7 -18.55 14.14 4.29
N ALA A 8 -19.35 13.14 4.56
CA ALA A 8 -20.25 12.51 3.57
C ALA A 8 -21.31 13.47 3.01
N THR A 9 -21.66 14.53 3.75
CA THR A 9 -22.66 15.52 3.31
C THR A 9 -22.10 16.57 2.35
N VAL A 10 -20.77 16.78 2.39
CA VAL A 10 -20.05 17.70 1.53
C VAL A 10 -19.45 16.96 0.33
N GLY A 11 -19.04 15.72 0.53
CA GLY A 11 -18.32 14.91 -0.43
C GLY A 11 -16.81 15.21 -0.43
N PHE A 12 -16.14 14.70 -1.46
CA PHE A 12 -14.68 14.89 -1.63
C PHE A 12 -14.33 16.34 -1.97
N THR A 13 -13.28 16.84 -1.33
CA THR A 13 -12.75 18.19 -1.57
C THR A 13 -11.27 18.15 -1.99
N GLU A 14 -10.80 19.21 -2.63
CA GLU A 14 -9.37 19.36 -2.97
C GLU A 14 -8.48 19.35 -1.71
N GLN A 15 -8.99 19.84 -0.60
CA GLN A 15 -8.29 19.81 0.67
C GLN A 15 -8.08 18.39 1.20
N ASP A 16 -9.07 17.51 1.04
CA ASP A 16 -8.97 16.10 1.41
C ASP A 16 -7.86 15.40 0.59
N SER A 17 -7.78 15.69 -0.70
CA SER A 17 -6.72 15.19 -1.57
C SER A 17 -5.33 15.64 -1.10
N LYS A 18 -5.16 16.91 -0.74
CA LYS A 18 -3.89 17.44 -0.28
C LYS A 18 -3.44 16.79 1.04
N VAL A 19 -4.35 16.69 2.01
CA VAL A 19 -4.06 16.04 3.30
C VAL A 19 -3.70 14.57 3.12
N ALA A 20 -4.47 13.85 2.32
CA ALA A 20 -4.19 12.45 1.99
C ALA A 20 -2.85 12.30 1.26
N GLY A 21 -2.53 13.21 0.33
CA GLY A 21 -1.27 13.25 -0.39
C GLY A 21 -0.07 13.36 0.54
N TYR A 22 -0.11 14.25 1.52
CA TYR A 22 0.95 14.36 2.53
C TYR A 22 1.16 13.07 3.33
N ALA A 23 0.08 12.43 3.78
CA ALA A 23 0.18 11.17 4.50
C ALA A 23 0.76 10.05 3.62
N HIS A 24 0.36 9.99 2.36
CA HIS A 24 0.84 9.03 1.37
C HIS A 24 2.33 9.22 1.07
N GLU A 25 2.79 10.44 0.81
CA GLU A 25 4.20 10.77 0.54
C GLU A 25 5.10 10.42 1.73
N GLN A 26 4.61 10.60 2.95
CA GLN A 26 5.31 10.17 4.17
C GLN A 26 5.29 8.65 4.38
N GLY A 27 4.64 7.89 3.50
CA GLY A 27 4.53 6.43 3.58
C GLY A 27 3.70 5.95 4.76
N LYS A 28 2.72 6.75 5.21
CA LYS A 28 1.81 6.33 6.28
C LYS A 28 0.76 5.36 5.74
N ALA A 29 0.47 4.32 6.51
CA ALA A 29 -0.73 3.53 6.28
C ALA A 29 -1.95 4.41 6.56
N CYS A 30 -2.93 4.44 5.65
CA CYS A 30 -4.06 5.33 5.71
C CYS A 30 -5.37 4.56 5.65
N ILE A 31 -6.40 5.12 6.29
CA ILE A 31 -7.80 4.69 6.18
C ILE A 31 -8.62 5.92 5.80
N ILE A 32 -9.43 5.81 4.76
CA ILE A 32 -10.37 6.85 4.36
C ILE A 32 -11.66 6.63 5.15
N VAL A 33 -12.00 7.60 6.00
CA VAL A 33 -13.14 7.54 6.92
C VAL A 33 -14.20 8.53 6.45
N VAL A 34 -15.24 8.03 5.83
CA VAL A 34 -16.39 8.82 5.37
C VAL A 34 -17.37 8.95 6.53
N ASN A 35 -17.31 10.09 7.23
CA ASN A 35 -18.11 10.37 8.42
C ASN A 35 -19.42 11.10 8.09
N LYS A 36 -20.31 11.19 9.04
CA LYS A 36 -21.66 11.75 8.95
C LYS A 36 -22.56 10.99 7.98
N TRP A 37 -22.37 9.69 7.86
CA TRP A 37 -23.19 8.85 7.00
C TRP A 37 -24.68 8.89 7.35
N ASP A 38 -25.01 9.11 8.62
CA ASP A 38 -26.39 9.29 9.12
C ASP A 38 -27.09 10.51 8.48
N ALA A 39 -26.36 11.59 8.23
CA ALA A 39 -26.87 12.86 7.73
C ALA A 39 -26.99 12.93 6.20
N VAL A 40 -26.57 11.91 5.47
CA VAL A 40 -26.75 11.85 4.00
C VAL A 40 -28.22 11.59 3.69
N GLU A 41 -28.85 12.48 2.94
CA GLU A 41 -30.25 12.39 2.51
C GLU A 41 -30.40 11.55 1.24
N GLY A 42 -31.62 11.04 0.97
CA GLY A 42 -31.95 10.36 -0.29
C GLY A 42 -31.19 9.04 -0.54
N LYS A 43 -30.78 8.34 0.54
CA LYS A 43 -30.07 7.05 0.42
C LYS A 43 -30.96 5.97 -0.19
N GLU A 44 -30.47 5.39 -1.28
CA GLU A 44 -31.00 4.20 -1.92
C GLU A 44 -30.14 2.97 -1.60
N THR A 45 -30.58 1.79 -1.98
CA THR A 45 -29.91 0.52 -1.69
C THR A 45 -28.43 0.50 -2.11
N ASN A 46 -28.07 1.18 -3.21
CA ASN A 46 -26.73 1.18 -3.78
C ASN A 46 -25.93 2.48 -3.53
N THR A 47 -26.49 3.43 -2.77
CA THR A 47 -25.85 4.75 -2.55
C THR A 47 -24.44 4.61 -1.96
N MET A 48 -24.28 3.76 -0.95
CA MET A 48 -22.98 3.55 -0.30
C MET A 48 -21.95 2.97 -1.28
N GLU A 49 -22.36 2.04 -2.13
CA GLU A 49 -21.44 1.40 -3.07
C GLU A 49 -21.04 2.35 -4.21
N HIS A 50 -21.95 3.20 -4.68
CA HIS A 50 -21.62 4.25 -5.64
C HIS A 50 -20.64 5.25 -5.05
N GLN A 51 -20.92 5.78 -3.87
CA GLN A 51 -20.01 6.71 -3.20
C GLN A 51 -18.65 6.07 -2.90
N ARG A 52 -18.61 4.77 -2.55
CA ARG A 52 -17.34 4.06 -2.35
C ARG A 52 -16.47 4.08 -3.60
N ARG A 53 -17.06 3.87 -4.78
CA ARG A 53 -16.34 3.94 -6.07
C ARG A 53 -15.86 5.36 -6.35
N ASP A 54 -16.70 6.35 -6.15
CA ASP A 54 -16.34 7.76 -6.35
C ASP A 54 -15.15 8.17 -5.45
N TYR A 55 -15.18 7.79 -4.17
CA TYR A 55 -14.05 8.02 -3.27
C TYR A 55 -12.80 7.22 -3.69
N ALA A 56 -12.95 5.98 -4.13
CA ALA A 56 -11.83 5.17 -4.60
C ALA A 56 -11.16 5.81 -5.84
N ASP A 57 -11.92 6.40 -6.74
CA ASP A 57 -11.41 7.13 -7.90
C ASP A 57 -10.69 8.41 -7.47
N CYS A 58 -11.27 9.18 -6.55
CA CYS A 58 -10.67 10.40 -6.01
C CYS A 58 -9.34 10.14 -5.28
N PHE A 59 -9.23 9.02 -4.57
CA PHE A 59 -8.02 8.59 -3.84
C PHE A 59 -7.23 7.49 -4.58
N SER A 60 -7.32 7.43 -5.92
CA SER A 60 -6.68 6.38 -6.72
C SER A 60 -5.16 6.28 -6.54
N PHE A 61 -4.47 7.38 -6.17
CA PHE A 61 -3.04 7.41 -5.85
C PHE A 61 -2.68 6.62 -4.58
N MET A 62 -3.66 6.30 -3.73
CA MET A 62 -3.50 5.49 -2.53
C MET A 62 -4.51 4.32 -2.48
N GLY A 63 -4.62 3.60 -3.59
CA GLY A 63 -5.58 2.49 -3.75
C GLY A 63 -5.45 1.34 -2.75
N TYR A 64 -4.40 1.31 -1.91
CA TYR A 64 -4.28 0.42 -0.77
C TYR A 64 -5.13 0.83 0.44
N ALA A 65 -5.52 2.12 0.54
CA ALA A 65 -6.24 2.63 1.70
C ALA A 65 -7.70 2.14 1.69
N PRO A 66 -8.16 1.41 2.71
CA PRO A 66 -9.54 1.00 2.79
C PRO A 66 -10.45 2.19 3.06
N ILE A 67 -11.69 2.12 2.57
CA ILE A 67 -12.71 3.13 2.74
C ILE A 67 -13.79 2.58 3.67
N ILE A 68 -14.10 3.31 4.74
CA ILE A 68 -15.15 2.94 5.69
C ILE A 68 -16.12 4.11 5.90
N PHE A 69 -17.42 3.80 5.88
CA PHE A 69 -18.49 4.75 6.16
C PHE A 69 -18.91 4.62 7.63
N ILE A 70 -18.90 5.74 8.35
CA ILE A 70 -19.23 5.79 9.77
C ILE A 70 -20.20 6.94 10.09
N SER A 71 -20.79 6.89 11.26
CA SER A 71 -21.35 8.06 11.93
C SER A 71 -20.79 8.13 13.34
N ALA A 72 -19.97 9.12 13.59
CA ALA A 72 -19.44 9.38 14.93
C ALA A 72 -20.57 9.76 15.91
N GLN A 73 -21.63 10.41 15.41
CA GLN A 73 -22.76 10.83 16.22
C GLN A 73 -23.61 9.64 16.71
N THR A 74 -23.90 8.69 15.81
CA THR A 74 -24.75 7.54 16.15
C THR A 74 -23.98 6.29 16.59
N GLY A 75 -22.66 6.29 16.44
CA GLY A 75 -21.80 5.14 16.69
C GLY A 75 -21.77 4.11 15.54
N TYR A 76 -22.45 4.39 14.43
CA TYR A 76 -22.48 3.46 13.28
C TYR A 76 -21.09 3.17 12.76
N ASN A 77 -20.75 1.89 12.69
CA ASN A 77 -19.46 1.35 12.23
C ASN A 77 -18.22 1.83 13.01
N VAL A 78 -18.33 2.55 14.12
CA VAL A 78 -17.16 3.02 14.89
C VAL A 78 -16.34 1.83 15.42
N ASN A 79 -16.99 0.77 15.91
CA ASN A 79 -16.31 -0.44 16.37
C ASN A 79 -15.58 -1.15 15.21
N LYS A 80 -16.15 -1.15 14.00
CA LYS A 80 -15.49 -1.71 12.80
C LYS A 80 -14.28 -0.87 12.40
N LEU A 81 -14.35 0.46 12.52
CA LEU A 81 -13.20 1.34 12.30
C LEU A 81 -12.06 1.00 13.27
N MET A 82 -12.35 0.80 14.56
CA MET A 82 -11.34 0.43 15.55
C MET A 82 -10.69 -0.91 15.25
N GLN A 83 -11.45 -1.88 14.74
CA GLN A 83 -10.87 -3.15 14.27
C GLN A 83 -10.00 -2.95 13.03
N LEU A 84 -10.48 -2.19 12.04
CA LEU A 84 -9.76 -1.90 10.81
C LEU A 84 -8.42 -1.18 11.09
N ILE A 85 -8.37 -0.26 12.06
CA ILE A 85 -7.13 0.39 12.49
C ILE A 85 -6.11 -0.65 12.97
N ARG A 86 -6.54 -1.61 13.81
CA ARG A 86 -5.65 -2.68 14.30
C ARG A 86 -5.14 -3.56 13.17
N ASP A 87 -6.01 -3.92 12.24
CA ASP A 87 -5.67 -4.78 11.11
C ASP A 87 -4.68 -4.08 10.15
N VAL A 88 -4.91 -2.81 9.86
CA VAL A 88 -4.00 -1.98 9.04
C VAL A 88 -2.66 -1.79 9.75
N ASP A 89 -2.65 -1.54 11.06
CA ASP A 89 -1.41 -1.40 11.81
C ASP A 89 -0.60 -2.70 11.85
N ALA A 90 -1.27 -3.84 12.03
CA ALA A 90 -0.65 -5.15 11.97
C ALA A 90 0.01 -5.41 10.60
N GLN A 91 -0.69 -5.13 9.51
CA GLN A 91 -0.13 -5.25 8.15
C GLN A 91 1.06 -4.31 7.95
N ASN A 92 0.96 -3.06 8.42
CA ASN A 92 2.02 -2.07 8.31
C ASN A 92 3.29 -2.46 9.07
N GLY A 93 3.14 -3.19 10.18
CA GLY A 93 4.23 -3.71 11.00
C GLY A 93 4.72 -5.11 10.63
N ALA A 94 4.10 -5.77 9.64
CA ALA A 94 4.37 -7.16 9.32
C ALA A 94 5.80 -7.40 8.81
N ARG A 95 6.38 -8.53 9.22
CA ARG A 95 7.67 -9.04 8.74
C ARG A 95 7.45 -10.30 7.91
N VAL A 96 8.06 -10.30 6.73
CA VAL A 96 8.07 -11.46 5.83
C VAL A 96 9.46 -12.10 5.86
N PRO A 97 9.59 -13.40 6.20
CA PRO A 97 10.87 -14.09 6.18
C PRO A 97 11.48 -14.11 4.77
N THR A 98 12.79 -13.90 4.69
CA THR A 98 13.51 -13.81 3.40
C THR A 98 13.34 -15.07 2.54
N GLY A 99 13.32 -16.26 3.15
CA GLY A 99 13.12 -17.52 2.42
C GLY A 99 11.78 -17.54 1.68
N VAL A 100 10.69 -17.30 2.41
CA VAL A 100 9.32 -17.29 1.86
C VAL A 100 9.15 -16.19 0.78
N LEU A 101 9.80 -15.03 1.01
CA LEU A 101 9.80 -13.93 0.06
C LEU A 101 10.48 -14.34 -1.27
N ASN A 102 11.59 -15.09 -1.22
CA ASN A 102 12.29 -15.55 -2.42
C ASN A 102 11.60 -16.74 -3.10
N GLU A 103 10.87 -17.58 -2.38
CA GLU A 103 9.98 -18.58 -2.97
C GLU A 103 8.85 -17.91 -3.78
N MET A 104 8.24 -16.85 -3.22
CA MET A 104 7.27 -16.04 -3.97
C MET A 104 7.91 -15.41 -5.20
N LEU A 105 9.11 -14.83 -5.07
CA LEU A 105 9.85 -14.24 -6.18
C LEU A 105 10.09 -15.24 -7.31
N ALA A 106 10.51 -16.47 -7.00
CA ALA A 106 10.73 -17.52 -7.99
C ALA A 106 9.44 -17.84 -8.77
N ARG A 107 8.30 -17.93 -8.09
CA ARG A 107 6.99 -18.14 -8.76
C ARG A 107 6.59 -16.93 -9.60
N ALA A 108 6.81 -15.72 -9.10
CA ALA A 108 6.47 -14.48 -9.80
C ALA A 108 7.29 -14.31 -11.09
N THR A 109 8.60 -14.55 -11.02
CA THR A 109 9.49 -14.47 -12.20
C THR A 109 9.23 -15.59 -13.22
N ALA A 110 8.77 -16.75 -12.79
CA ALA A 110 8.36 -17.83 -13.70
C ALA A 110 7.07 -17.48 -14.47
N ARG A 111 6.15 -16.73 -13.85
CA ARG A 111 4.91 -16.26 -14.49
C ARG A 111 5.13 -15.09 -15.44
N MET A 112 5.96 -14.16 -15.04
CA MET A 112 6.30 -12.96 -15.81
C MET A 112 7.79 -12.71 -15.68
N GLN A 113 8.53 -12.98 -16.75
CA GLN A 113 9.97 -12.75 -16.77
C GLN A 113 10.28 -11.25 -16.64
N PRO A 114 11.29 -10.87 -15.85
CA PRO A 114 11.76 -9.49 -15.81
C PRO A 114 12.24 -9.05 -17.21
N PRO A 115 11.96 -7.78 -17.60
CA PRO A 115 12.19 -7.30 -18.98
C PRO A 115 13.61 -7.40 -19.47
N SER A 116 14.58 -7.54 -18.60
CA SER A 116 15.97 -7.47 -19.01
C SER A 116 16.93 -8.26 -18.19
N ASP A 117 16.52 -8.95 -17.15
CA ASP A 117 17.54 -9.72 -16.45
C ASP A 117 17.10 -10.28 -15.09
N LYS A 118 18.05 -10.87 -14.42
CA LYS A 118 17.92 -11.65 -13.23
C LYS A 118 17.68 -10.77 -12.00
N ILE A 119 16.60 -11.02 -11.30
CA ILE A 119 16.45 -10.60 -9.91
C ILE A 119 17.15 -11.67 -9.06
N PHE A 120 18.22 -11.29 -8.37
CA PHE A 120 19.00 -12.25 -7.59
C PHE A 120 18.29 -12.69 -6.34
N TYR A 121 17.75 -11.74 -5.58
CA TYR A 121 16.96 -11.99 -4.39
C TYR A 121 16.20 -10.75 -3.96
N LEU A 122 15.22 -10.97 -3.09
CA LEU A 122 14.37 -9.95 -2.48
C LEU A 122 14.48 -10.08 -0.96
N THR A 123 14.57 -8.97 -0.25
CA THR A 123 14.59 -8.93 1.21
C THR A 123 13.74 -7.79 1.74
N GLN A 124 13.23 -7.92 2.95
CA GLN A 124 12.55 -6.82 3.63
C GLN A 124 13.53 -6.05 4.50
N ALA A 125 13.76 -4.78 4.17
CA ALA A 125 14.67 -3.90 4.89
C ALA A 125 14.04 -3.30 6.15
N SER A 126 12.76 -2.90 6.08
CA SER A 126 12.05 -2.26 7.20
C SER A 126 10.56 -2.53 7.19
N THR A 127 9.91 -2.15 8.28
CA THR A 127 8.46 -2.10 8.45
C THR A 127 8.02 -0.64 8.66
N ARG A 128 6.73 -0.37 8.61
CA ARG A 128 6.10 0.93 8.89
C ARG A 128 6.61 2.10 8.03
N PRO A 129 6.54 2.02 6.68
CA PRO A 129 5.85 1.00 5.88
C PRO A 129 6.75 -0.20 5.55
N PRO A 130 6.15 -1.36 5.19
CA PRO A 130 6.88 -2.49 4.66
C PRO A 130 7.72 -2.06 3.45
N THR A 131 9.04 -2.16 3.59
CA THR A 131 10.00 -1.74 2.58
C THR A 131 10.84 -2.92 2.14
N PHE A 132 10.80 -3.25 0.88
CA PHE A 132 11.50 -4.36 0.28
C PHE A 132 12.64 -3.86 -0.62
N VAL A 133 13.71 -4.63 -0.69
CA VAL A 133 14.86 -4.35 -1.56
C VAL A 133 15.02 -5.52 -2.51
N ALA A 134 14.90 -5.24 -3.81
CA ALA A 134 15.21 -6.19 -4.87
C ALA A 134 16.62 -5.93 -5.41
N PHE A 135 17.45 -6.97 -5.38
CA PHE A 135 18.80 -6.91 -5.95
C PHE A 135 18.77 -7.45 -7.37
N VAL A 136 19.14 -6.59 -8.31
CA VAL A 136 19.10 -6.84 -9.76
C VAL A 136 20.48 -6.64 -10.37
N ASN A 137 20.67 -7.11 -11.60
CA ASN A 137 21.92 -6.87 -12.33
C ASN A 137 21.96 -5.48 -12.98
N SER A 138 20.81 -4.92 -13.43
CA SER A 138 20.75 -3.57 -13.99
C SER A 138 19.48 -2.85 -13.53
N LYS A 139 19.67 -1.72 -12.84
CA LYS A 139 18.57 -0.86 -12.38
C LYS A 139 17.87 -0.15 -13.53
N GLN A 140 18.60 0.24 -14.57
CA GLN A 140 18.07 1.02 -15.70
C GLN A 140 17.02 0.24 -16.50
N LEU A 141 17.15 -1.08 -16.52
CA LEU A 141 16.30 -1.98 -17.27
C LEU A 141 15.08 -2.47 -16.47
N PHE A 142 15.00 -2.10 -15.18
CA PHE A 142 13.91 -2.53 -14.30
C PHE A 142 12.74 -1.57 -14.36
N HIS A 143 11.86 -1.76 -15.37
CA HIS A 143 10.74 -0.87 -15.65
C HIS A 143 9.71 -0.76 -14.53
N PHE A 144 9.07 0.39 -14.43
CA PHE A 144 8.03 0.71 -13.44
C PHE A 144 6.86 -0.29 -13.44
N SER A 145 6.44 -0.77 -14.61
CA SER A 145 5.38 -1.77 -14.74
C SER A 145 5.72 -3.08 -14.02
N TYR A 146 6.98 -3.53 -14.09
CA TYR A 146 7.42 -4.73 -13.40
C TYR A 146 7.55 -4.53 -11.89
N GLN A 147 7.95 -3.33 -11.46
CA GLN A 147 7.94 -2.97 -10.04
C GLN A 147 6.52 -3.05 -9.46
N ARG A 148 5.53 -2.52 -10.19
CA ARG A 148 4.11 -2.64 -9.80
C ARG A 148 3.65 -4.09 -9.72
N TYR A 149 4.03 -4.91 -10.68
CA TYR A 149 3.74 -6.34 -10.67
C TYR A 149 4.29 -7.02 -9.42
N LEU A 150 5.56 -6.78 -9.07
CA LEU A 150 6.18 -7.35 -7.86
C LEU A 150 5.50 -6.85 -6.57
N ILE A 151 5.18 -5.56 -6.49
CA ILE A 151 4.44 -5.00 -5.35
C ILE A 151 3.09 -5.70 -5.19
N ASN A 152 2.36 -5.94 -6.28
CA ASN A 152 1.10 -6.66 -6.25
C ASN A 152 1.28 -8.12 -5.80
N GLN A 153 2.33 -8.80 -6.28
CA GLN A 153 2.65 -10.16 -5.85
C GLN A 153 2.99 -10.22 -4.35
N ILE A 154 3.75 -9.26 -3.82
CA ILE A 154 4.03 -9.14 -2.39
C ILE A 154 2.73 -8.92 -1.62
N ARG A 155 1.90 -8.00 -2.06
CA ARG A 155 0.62 -7.64 -1.45
C ARG A 155 -0.31 -8.85 -1.32
N GLU A 156 -0.52 -9.56 -2.42
CA GLU A 156 -1.43 -10.72 -2.50
C GLU A 156 -0.92 -11.92 -1.70
N ASN A 157 0.37 -12.23 -1.80
CA ASN A 157 0.92 -13.43 -1.14
C ASN A 157 1.09 -13.28 0.38
N PHE A 158 1.22 -12.05 0.88
CA PHE A 158 1.52 -11.81 2.30
C PHE A 158 0.43 -11.03 3.04
N GLY A 159 -0.74 -10.83 2.43
CA GLY A 159 -1.88 -10.17 3.06
C GLY A 159 -1.59 -8.70 3.43
N LEU A 160 -0.78 -8.00 2.63
CA LEU A 160 -0.44 -6.58 2.83
C LEU A 160 -1.38 -5.67 2.03
N GLU A 161 -2.69 -5.92 2.09
CA GLU A 161 -3.67 -5.27 1.23
C GLU A 161 -3.88 -3.80 1.57
N HIS A 162 -3.81 -3.45 2.86
CA HIS A 162 -4.19 -2.15 3.40
C HIS A 162 -3.01 -1.32 3.92
N THR A 163 -1.83 -1.54 3.37
CA THR A 163 -0.64 -0.78 3.74
C THR A 163 0.15 -0.34 2.51
N PRO A 164 0.83 0.81 2.53
CA PRO A 164 1.76 1.17 1.48
C PRO A 164 2.93 0.19 1.49
N ILE A 165 3.41 -0.18 0.30
CA ILE A 165 4.59 -1.01 0.12
C ILE A 165 5.62 -0.20 -0.65
N ARG A 166 6.83 -0.13 -0.13
CA ARG A 166 7.98 0.45 -0.82
C ARG A 166 8.86 -0.64 -1.40
N LEU A 167 9.18 -0.53 -2.68
CA LEU A 167 10.13 -1.41 -3.36
C LEU A 167 11.32 -0.58 -3.82
N VAL A 168 12.49 -0.90 -3.28
CA VAL A 168 13.76 -0.26 -3.63
C VAL A 168 14.54 -1.22 -4.53
N ILE A 169 14.99 -0.74 -5.67
CA ILE A 169 15.80 -1.51 -6.60
C ILE A 169 17.27 -1.16 -6.38
N ARG A 170 18.10 -2.17 -6.15
CA ARG A 170 19.54 -2.03 -6.00
C ARG A 170 20.26 -2.93 -6.99
N GLU A 171 21.28 -2.40 -7.64
CA GLU A 171 22.20 -3.21 -8.41
C GLU A 171 23.10 -4.00 -7.47
N ARG A 172 23.29 -5.27 -7.79
CA ARG A 172 24.31 -6.07 -7.12
C ARG A 172 25.66 -5.57 -7.60
N GLY A 173 26.36 -4.79 -6.78
CA GLY A 173 27.68 -4.31 -7.12
C GLY A 173 28.58 -5.47 -7.51
N THR A 174 29.27 -5.35 -8.64
CA THR A 174 30.52 -6.08 -8.88
C THR A 174 31.41 -5.71 -7.73
N GLY A 175 31.60 -6.62 -6.78
CA GLY A 175 32.38 -6.39 -5.59
C GLY A 175 33.76 -5.89 -6.00
N SER A 176 34.04 -4.64 -5.76
CA SER A 176 35.38 -4.14 -5.60
C SER A 176 35.93 -4.87 -4.36
N VAL A 177 36.69 -5.90 -4.60
CA VAL A 177 37.64 -6.44 -3.64
C VAL A 177 38.60 -5.29 -3.33
N GLY A 178 38.27 -4.51 -2.31
CA GLY A 178 39.13 -3.50 -1.77
C GLY A 178 40.39 -4.20 -1.27
N ALA A 179 41.48 -4.00 -2.01
CA ALA A 179 42.84 -4.31 -1.57
C ALA A 179 43.04 -3.72 -0.18
N LYS A 180 43.43 -4.59 0.75
CA LYS A 180 44.14 -4.19 1.94
C LYS A 180 45.50 -3.63 1.47
N ASP A 181 45.72 -2.38 1.69
CA ASP A 181 47.06 -1.85 1.71
C ASP A 181 47.39 -1.44 3.13
N VAL A 182 48.40 -2.15 3.64
CA VAL A 182 49.54 -1.89 4.51
C VAL A 182 49.39 -0.70 5.47
#